data_1ee3c8d8ab53670fee1668a8bf4d929b
#
_entry.id   1ee3c8d8ab53670fee1668a8bf4d929b
#
_cell.length_a   1.000
_cell.length_b   1.000
_cell.length_c   1.000
_cell.angle_alpha   90.00
_cell.angle_beta   90.00
_cell.angle_gamma   90.00
#
_symmetry.space_group_name_H-M   'P 1'
#
loop_
_entity.id
_entity.type
_entity.pdbx_description
1 polymer ?
#
loop_
_entity_poly.entity_id
_entity_poly.type
_entity_poly.pdbx_seq_one_letter_code
_entity_poly.pdbx_strand_id
1 'polypeptide(L)'
;MVKIAIASATSQLAREVLDKLVETQKHEIIGLDPAKYPSLPGVKWVQTTYQDKSELVRLFQGVETVLCFFPVHLDAGNATQKRLIDAAVEAGVKRFAPSEWATGVKLEASLDVIPWYAGKVEIARYLADLNRDRKVIQYTLFQIGGFMNYLGHPHQTSTHVATLPLQFDFAKQRAVLLEGSLDDVVVWTTVQDVAGAVAGAVEYGGEWPAVGGVAGSRVTVREMLALGEAIGKPFTIEWLKLEEAEADVHNAKDLANAVDLHAASPEQVQAFLGVALKSILIGMHRGAYDVTDEWNRLLPEYEFTRVEDFVKKVWGGK
;
A
#
# COMPACT_ATOMS: atom_id res chain seq x y z
N MET A 1 -17.50 10.57 -16.84
CA MET A 1 -17.77 9.17 -16.44
C MET A 1 -16.61 8.34 -16.95
N VAL A 2 -15.90 7.66 -16.08
CA VAL A 2 -14.72 6.82 -16.40
C VAL A 2 -15.11 5.36 -16.21
N LYS A 3 -14.67 4.47 -17.10
CA LYS A 3 -14.80 3.01 -16.91
C LYS A 3 -13.53 2.48 -16.29
N ILE A 4 -13.66 1.84 -15.13
CA ILE A 4 -12.56 1.41 -14.28
C ILE A 4 -12.60 -0.10 -14.13
N ALA A 5 -11.45 -0.77 -14.26
CA ALA A 5 -11.29 -2.16 -13.88
C ALA A 5 -10.38 -2.26 -12.64
N ILE A 6 -10.81 -3.03 -11.65
CA ILE A 6 -10.07 -3.26 -10.40
C ILE A 6 -9.67 -4.72 -10.34
N ALA A 7 -8.39 -5.03 -10.43
CA ALA A 7 -7.85 -6.38 -10.32
C ALA A 7 -7.52 -6.71 -8.86
N SER A 8 -7.82 -7.96 -8.44
CA SER A 8 -7.87 -8.41 -7.03
C SER A 8 -8.82 -7.54 -6.19
N ALA A 9 -10.01 -7.32 -6.73
CA ALA A 9 -11.00 -6.40 -6.20
C ALA A 9 -11.56 -6.82 -4.82
N THR A 10 -11.29 -8.04 -4.37
CA THR A 10 -11.67 -8.56 -3.06
C THR A 10 -10.63 -8.30 -1.97
N SER A 11 -9.43 -7.85 -2.31
CA SER A 11 -8.39 -7.51 -1.32
C SER A 11 -8.82 -6.34 -0.44
N GLN A 12 -8.30 -6.30 0.79
CA GLN A 12 -8.74 -5.34 1.81
C GLN A 12 -8.66 -3.89 1.34
N LEU A 13 -7.51 -3.46 0.80
CA LEU A 13 -7.35 -2.09 0.31
C LEU A 13 -8.17 -1.83 -0.95
N ALA A 14 -8.26 -2.81 -1.87
CA ALA A 14 -9.12 -2.67 -3.05
C ALA A 14 -10.58 -2.41 -2.67
N ARG A 15 -11.06 -3.02 -1.58
CA ARG A 15 -12.42 -2.83 -1.08
C ARG A 15 -12.64 -1.41 -0.53
N GLU A 16 -11.67 -0.84 0.18
CA GLU A 16 -11.75 0.57 0.62
C GLU A 16 -11.82 1.52 -0.59
N VAL A 17 -10.99 1.29 -1.61
CA VAL A 17 -10.99 2.08 -2.85
C VAL A 17 -12.29 1.88 -3.62
N LEU A 18 -12.76 0.63 -3.73
CA LEU A 18 -14.00 0.28 -4.41
C LEU A 18 -15.21 0.98 -3.79
N ASP A 19 -15.35 0.91 -2.46
CA ASP A 19 -16.45 1.56 -1.74
C ASP A 19 -16.44 3.08 -1.99
N LYS A 20 -15.23 3.70 -1.96
CA LYS A 20 -15.09 5.13 -2.25
C LYS A 20 -15.47 5.48 -3.68
N LEU A 21 -15.07 4.68 -4.66
CA LEU A 21 -15.43 4.91 -6.06
C LEU A 21 -16.94 4.74 -6.30
N VAL A 22 -17.56 3.73 -5.68
CA VAL A 22 -19.03 3.51 -5.74
C VAL A 22 -19.79 4.69 -5.11
N GLU A 23 -19.31 5.21 -3.97
CA GLU A 23 -19.90 6.37 -3.30
C GLU A 23 -19.99 7.59 -4.21
N THR A 24 -19.04 7.78 -5.13
CA THR A 24 -19.07 8.91 -6.08
C THR A 24 -20.23 8.85 -7.06
N GLN A 25 -20.74 7.66 -7.38
CA GLN A 25 -21.78 7.40 -8.41
C GLN A 25 -21.43 7.94 -9.82
N LYS A 26 -20.14 8.15 -10.10
CA LYS A 26 -19.67 8.80 -11.35
C LYS A 26 -19.09 7.82 -12.36
N HIS A 27 -18.83 6.55 -11.97
CA HIS A 27 -18.01 5.62 -12.75
C HIS A 27 -18.74 4.32 -13.08
N GLU A 28 -18.34 3.66 -14.17
CA GLU A 28 -18.65 2.27 -14.46
C GLU A 28 -17.50 1.42 -13.88
N ILE A 29 -17.78 0.52 -12.94
CA ILE A 29 -16.75 -0.22 -12.20
C ILE A 29 -16.89 -1.71 -12.51
N ILE A 30 -15.76 -2.34 -12.91
CA ILE A 30 -15.61 -3.77 -13.08
C ILE A 30 -14.67 -4.29 -12.00
N GLY A 31 -15.19 -5.13 -11.10
CA GLY A 31 -14.38 -5.86 -10.13
C GLY A 31 -13.93 -7.21 -10.72
N LEU A 32 -12.62 -7.43 -10.79
CA LEU A 32 -12.01 -8.67 -11.30
C LEU A 32 -11.44 -9.47 -10.12
N ASP A 33 -11.80 -10.75 -10.02
CA ASP A 33 -11.26 -11.62 -8.97
C ASP A 33 -11.36 -13.10 -9.37
N PRO A 34 -10.43 -13.99 -8.93
CA PRO A 34 -10.56 -15.42 -9.12
C PRO A 34 -11.74 -16.03 -8.32
N ALA A 35 -12.08 -15.44 -7.17
CA ALA A 35 -13.19 -15.87 -6.34
C ALA A 35 -14.52 -15.28 -6.83
N LYS A 36 -15.61 -16.04 -6.60
CA LYS A 36 -16.95 -15.53 -6.81
C LYS A 36 -17.33 -14.61 -5.64
N TYR A 37 -17.71 -13.37 -5.95
CA TYR A 37 -18.05 -12.39 -4.93
C TYR A 37 -19.56 -12.08 -4.90
N PRO A 38 -20.14 -11.78 -3.71
CA PRO A 38 -21.52 -11.31 -3.61
C PRO A 38 -21.74 -10.02 -4.40
N SER A 39 -22.95 -9.84 -4.91
CA SER A 39 -23.31 -8.63 -5.63
C SER A 39 -23.09 -7.39 -4.74
N LEU A 40 -22.40 -6.40 -5.29
CA LEU A 40 -22.27 -5.07 -4.71
C LEU A 40 -22.91 -4.09 -5.70
N PRO A 41 -23.94 -3.31 -5.30
CA PRO A 41 -24.54 -2.32 -6.17
C PRO A 41 -23.49 -1.36 -6.75
N GLY A 42 -23.57 -1.06 -8.05
CA GLY A 42 -22.62 -0.19 -8.73
C GLY A 42 -21.35 -0.89 -9.25
N VAL A 43 -21.18 -2.19 -8.99
CA VAL A 43 -20.02 -2.96 -9.46
C VAL A 43 -20.45 -4.15 -10.30
N LYS A 44 -19.89 -4.26 -11.50
CA LYS A 44 -19.99 -5.45 -12.34
C LYS A 44 -18.86 -6.42 -11.98
N TRP A 45 -19.18 -7.51 -11.29
CA TRP A 45 -18.21 -8.53 -10.94
C TRP A 45 -17.96 -9.49 -12.12
N VAL A 46 -16.68 -9.76 -12.38
CA VAL A 46 -16.23 -10.74 -13.36
C VAL A 46 -15.21 -11.67 -12.70
N GLN A 47 -15.50 -12.97 -12.75
CA GLN A 47 -14.56 -13.98 -12.29
C GLN A 47 -13.51 -14.24 -13.38
N THR A 48 -12.23 -14.12 -13.04
CA THR A 48 -11.11 -14.41 -13.94
C THR A 48 -9.91 -14.93 -13.15
N THR A 49 -9.18 -15.86 -13.73
CA THR A 49 -7.93 -16.39 -13.16
C THR A 49 -6.71 -15.55 -13.53
N TYR A 50 -6.88 -14.55 -14.39
CA TYR A 50 -5.82 -13.73 -14.99
C TYR A 50 -4.81 -14.53 -15.87
N GLN A 51 -5.08 -15.79 -16.20
CA GLN A 51 -4.14 -16.63 -16.96
C GLN A 51 -4.24 -16.43 -18.48
N ASP A 52 -5.41 -16.08 -18.98
CA ASP A 52 -5.66 -15.83 -20.41
C ASP A 52 -5.58 -14.34 -20.75
N LYS A 53 -4.48 -13.93 -21.43
CA LYS A 53 -4.31 -12.55 -21.90
C LYS A 53 -5.44 -12.10 -22.82
N SER A 54 -5.93 -13.00 -23.70
CA SER A 54 -6.98 -12.67 -24.65
C SER A 54 -8.32 -12.41 -23.95
N GLU A 55 -8.60 -13.11 -22.84
CA GLU A 55 -9.74 -12.81 -21.97
C GLU A 55 -9.59 -11.40 -21.38
N LEU A 56 -8.43 -11.07 -20.79
CA LEU A 56 -8.15 -9.78 -20.19
C LEU A 56 -8.30 -8.64 -21.21
N VAL A 57 -7.79 -8.81 -22.43
CA VAL A 57 -7.95 -7.81 -23.51
C VAL A 57 -9.44 -7.56 -23.79
N ARG A 58 -10.26 -8.62 -23.87
CA ARG A 58 -11.73 -8.47 -24.06
C ARG A 58 -12.39 -7.75 -22.87
N LEU A 59 -11.99 -8.06 -21.64
CA LEU A 59 -12.53 -7.42 -20.43
C LEU A 59 -12.17 -5.95 -20.35
N PHE A 60 -11.01 -5.56 -20.89
CA PHE A 60 -10.54 -4.18 -20.89
C PHE A 60 -11.04 -3.33 -22.05
N GLN A 61 -11.85 -3.87 -22.98
CA GLN A 61 -12.44 -3.06 -24.05
C GLN A 61 -13.27 -1.90 -23.49
N GLY A 62 -12.89 -0.67 -23.85
CA GLY A 62 -13.51 0.56 -23.38
C GLY A 62 -13.17 0.93 -21.92
N VAL A 63 -12.34 0.15 -21.22
CA VAL A 63 -11.81 0.53 -19.88
C VAL A 63 -10.80 1.65 -20.09
N GLU A 64 -10.92 2.70 -19.28
CA GLU A 64 -10.00 3.84 -19.30
C GLU A 64 -8.88 3.70 -18.26
N THR A 65 -9.20 3.13 -17.09
CA THR A 65 -8.28 3.03 -15.96
C THR A 65 -8.29 1.61 -15.38
N VAL A 66 -7.12 1.03 -15.16
CA VAL A 66 -6.95 -0.24 -14.44
C VAL A 66 -6.21 0.02 -13.14
N LEU A 67 -6.77 -0.47 -12.03
CA LEU A 67 -6.17 -0.44 -10.69
C LEU A 67 -5.85 -1.87 -10.26
N CYS A 68 -4.59 -2.14 -9.90
CA CYS A 68 -4.13 -3.48 -9.52
C CYS A 68 -3.78 -3.54 -8.03
N PHE A 69 -4.32 -4.57 -7.33
CA PHE A 69 -4.10 -4.79 -5.90
C PHE A 69 -3.59 -6.20 -5.60
N PHE A 70 -2.83 -6.80 -6.51
CA PHE A 70 -2.25 -8.12 -6.30
C PHE A 70 -1.29 -8.15 -5.10
N PRO A 71 -1.30 -9.24 -4.30
CA PRO A 71 -0.23 -9.47 -3.34
C PRO A 71 1.05 -9.87 -4.10
N VAL A 72 1.95 -8.89 -4.32
CA VAL A 72 3.12 -9.04 -5.21
C VAL A 72 4.04 -10.21 -4.82
N HIS A 73 4.12 -10.56 -3.54
CA HIS A 73 4.91 -11.70 -3.04
C HIS A 73 4.33 -13.07 -3.44
N LEU A 74 3.07 -13.12 -3.88
CA LEU A 74 2.42 -14.34 -4.37
C LEU A 74 2.41 -14.45 -5.90
N ASP A 75 2.85 -13.41 -6.62
CA ASP A 75 2.92 -13.40 -8.08
C ASP A 75 4.36 -13.69 -8.55
N ALA A 76 4.69 -14.97 -8.66
CA ALA A 76 6.05 -15.42 -9.01
C ALA A 76 6.52 -14.78 -10.33
N GLY A 77 7.65 -14.07 -10.28
CA GLY A 77 8.22 -13.33 -11.42
C GLY A 77 7.30 -12.23 -11.96
N ASN A 78 6.30 -11.79 -11.18
CA ASN A 78 5.28 -10.81 -11.58
C ASN A 78 4.53 -11.19 -12.87
N ALA A 79 4.39 -12.49 -13.14
CA ALA A 79 3.85 -12.98 -14.41
C ALA A 79 2.40 -12.56 -14.63
N THR A 80 1.60 -12.57 -13.56
CA THR A 80 0.19 -12.17 -13.62
C THR A 80 0.05 -10.67 -13.83
N GLN A 81 0.82 -9.87 -13.08
CA GLN A 81 0.74 -8.41 -13.20
C GLN A 81 1.28 -7.91 -14.54
N LYS A 82 2.38 -8.49 -15.06
CA LYS A 82 2.88 -8.18 -16.41
C LYS A 82 1.86 -8.51 -17.49
N ARG A 83 1.20 -9.67 -17.40
CA ARG A 83 0.12 -10.05 -18.32
C ARG A 83 -1.05 -9.08 -18.27
N LEU A 84 -1.40 -8.59 -17.08
CA LEU A 84 -2.45 -7.60 -16.90
C LEU A 84 -2.07 -6.27 -17.57
N ILE A 85 -0.81 -5.81 -17.42
CA ILE A 85 -0.28 -4.61 -18.06
C ILE A 85 -0.30 -4.75 -19.58
N ASP A 86 0.20 -5.88 -20.11
CA ASP A 86 0.23 -6.15 -21.55
C ASP A 86 -1.18 -6.18 -22.15
N ALA A 87 -2.15 -6.75 -21.43
CA ALA A 87 -3.53 -6.77 -21.88
C ALA A 87 -4.15 -5.36 -21.84
N ALA A 88 -3.81 -4.55 -20.84
CA ALA A 88 -4.26 -3.17 -20.74
C ALA A 88 -3.71 -2.31 -21.91
N VAL A 89 -2.43 -2.45 -22.25
CA VAL A 89 -1.81 -1.77 -23.40
C VAL A 89 -2.48 -2.20 -24.70
N GLU A 90 -2.67 -3.51 -24.92
CA GLU A 90 -3.29 -4.05 -26.12
C GLU A 90 -4.76 -3.62 -26.30
N ALA A 91 -5.49 -3.50 -25.19
CA ALA A 91 -6.88 -3.03 -25.19
C ALA A 91 -7.03 -1.51 -25.33
N GLY A 92 -5.92 -0.74 -25.30
CA GLY A 92 -5.92 0.71 -25.39
C GLY A 92 -6.34 1.43 -24.09
N VAL A 93 -6.13 0.78 -22.95
CA VAL A 93 -6.32 1.41 -21.62
C VAL A 93 -5.40 2.63 -21.50
N LYS A 94 -5.92 3.74 -21.00
CA LYS A 94 -5.14 4.99 -20.90
C LYS A 94 -4.24 5.01 -19.66
N ARG A 95 -4.73 4.48 -18.52
CA ARG A 95 -4.12 4.65 -17.19
C ARG A 95 -4.03 3.33 -16.44
N PHE A 96 -2.90 3.10 -15.81
CA PHE A 96 -2.63 1.89 -15.03
C PHE A 96 -1.99 2.23 -13.67
N ALA A 97 -2.56 1.75 -12.58
CA ALA A 97 -1.93 1.77 -11.27
C ALA A 97 -1.51 0.35 -10.90
N PRO A 98 -0.22 0.03 -10.85
CA PRO A 98 0.26 -1.27 -10.41
C PRO A 98 0.08 -1.45 -8.90
N SER A 99 0.32 -2.69 -8.40
CA SER A 99 0.23 -3.01 -6.99
C SER A 99 1.43 -2.46 -6.21
N GLU A 100 1.47 -1.15 -6.01
CA GLU A 100 2.51 -0.42 -5.25
C GLU A 100 2.11 -0.23 -3.78
N TRP A 101 1.18 0.60 -3.48
CA TRP A 101 0.43 0.80 -2.22
C TRP A 101 1.26 0.71 -0.92
N ALA A 102 2.53 1.16 -0.92
CA ALA A 102 3.40 1.12 0.25
C ALA A 102 4.54 2.15 0.16
N THR A 103 5.77 1.64 0.09
CA THR A 103 7.05 2.35 0.12
C THR A 103 7.28 3.29 -1.07
N GLY A 104 8.24 4.21 -0.90
CA GLY A 104 8.66 5.17 -1.90
C GLY A 104 9.86 4.71 -2.74
N VAL A 105 10.43 5.67 -3.46
CA VAL A 105 11.53 5.46 -4.42
C VAL A 105 12.81 4.87 -3.83
N LYS A 106 12.99 4.96 -2.50
CA LYS A 106 14.15 4.39 -1.80
C LYS A 106 13.99 2.89 -1.46
N LEU A 107 12.87 2.25 -1.85
CA LEU A 107 12.62 0.83 -1.61
C LEU A 107 13.75 -0.06 -2.14
N GLU A 108 14.27 0.26 -3.32
CA GLU A 108 15.31 -0.56 -3.97
C GLU A 108 16.54 -0.78 -3.08
N ALA A 109 16.95 0.23 -2.31
CA ALA A 109 18.07 0.15 -1.36
C ALA A 109 17.76 -0.67 -0.09
N SER A 110 16.53 -1.18 0.04
CA SER A 110 16.07 -1.97 1.20
C SER A 110 15.60 -3.38 0.83
N LEU A 111 15.79 -3.82 -0.41
CA LEU A 111 15.31 -5.12 -0.88
C LEU A 111 16.00 -6.31 -0.21
N ASP A 112 17.18 -6.12 0.35
CA ASP A 112 17.89 -7.12 1.15
C ASP A 112 17.17 -7.45 2.46
N VAL A 113 16.42 -6.49 3.02
CA VAL A 113 15.65 -6.63 4.26
C VAL A 113 14.13 -6.67 4.03
N ILE A 114 13.62 -6.19 2.90
CA ILE A 114 12.19 -6.23 2.52
C ILE A 114 12.02 -6.99 1.19
N PRO A 115 12.48 -8.26 1.07
CA PRO A 115 12.53 -8.99 -0.21
C PRO A 115 11.14 -9.22 -0.82
N TRP A 116 10.08 -9.28 -0.03
CA TRP A 116 8.70 -9.45 -0.51
C TRP A 116 8.18 -8.28 -1.36
N TYR A 117 8.90 -7.14 -1.38
CA TYR A 117 8.58 -5.99 -2.24
C TYR A 117 9.44 -5.90 -3.52
N ALA A 118 10.33 -6.86 -3.77
CA ALA A 118 11.16 -6.86 -4.97
C ALA A 118 10.32 -6.77 -6.27
N GLY A 119 9.15 -7.41 -6.27
CA GLY A 119 8.21 -7.36 -7.39
C GLY A 119 7.71 -5.96 -7.73
N LYS A 120 7.62 -5.04 -6.76
CA LYS A 120 7.22 -3.64 -7.01
C LYS A 120 8.27 -2.91 -7.86
N VAL A 121 9.54 -3.04 -7.49
CA VAL A 121 10.66 -2.44 -8.24
C VAL A 121 10.74 -3.00 -9.66
N GLU A 122 10.52 -4.32 -9.83
CA GLU A 122 10.50 -4.96 -11.14
C GLU A 122 9.36 -4.44 -12.02
N ILE A 123 8.15 -4.29 -11.49
CA ILE A 123 7.00 -3.75 -12.23
C ILE A 123 7.18 -2.28 -12.56
N ALA A 124 7.73 -1.47 -11.64
CA ALA A 124 8.05 -0.08 -11.92
C ALA A 124 9.02 0.06 -13.11
N ARG A 125 10.07 -0.76 -13.14
CA ARG A 125 11.00 -0.84 -14.28
C ARG A 125 10.32 -1.30 -15.56
N TYR A 126 9.48 -2.33 -15.47
CA TYR A 126 8.74 -2.85 -16.62
C TYR A 126 7.86 -1.78 -17.28
N LEU A 127 7.11 -1.00 -16.48
CA LEU A 127 6.29 0.11 -16.99
C LEU A 127 7.13 1.25 -17.57
N ALA A 128 8.27 1.57 -16.95
CA ALA A 128 9.20 2.56 -17.48
C ALA A 128 9.79 2.12 -18.85
N ASP A 129 10.17 0.84 -18.97
CA ASP A 129 10.71 0.27 -20.20
C ASP A 129 9.67 0.24 -21.32
N LEU A 130 8.42 -0.09 -21.04
CA LEU A 130 7.32 -0.02 -22.02
C LEU A 130 7.13 1.38 -22.61
N ASN A 131 7.38 2.42 -21.80
CA ASN A 131 7.22 3.81 -22.21
C ASN A 131 8.52 4.47 -22.72
N ARG A 132 9.64 3.72 -22.84
CA ARG A 132 10.97 4.29 -23.12
C ARG A 132 11.03 5.04 -24.45
N ASP A 133 10.53 4.41 -25.54
CA ASP A 133 10.62 4.99 -26.87
C ASP A 133 9.41 5.86 -27.21
N ARG A 134 8.26 5.51 -26.69
CA ARG A 134 7.01 6.27 -26.80
C ARG A 134 6.10 5.95 -25.62
N LYS A 135 5.30 6.90 -25.22
CA LYS A 135 4.27 6.69 -24.18
C LYS A 135 3.16 5.80 -24.72
N VAL A 136 3.05 4.57 -24.19
CA VAL A 136 2.01 3.61 -24.56
C VAL A 136 0.90 3.54 -23.54
N ILE A 137 1.19 3.88 -22.26
CA ILE A 137 0.22 3.91 -21.17
C ILE A 137 0.67 4.92 -20.12
N GLN A 138 -0.25 5.70 -19.55
CA GLN A 138 0.06 6.46 -18.35
C GLN A 138 0.02 5.52 -17.15
N TYR A 139 0.92 5.68 -16.20
CA TYR A 139 0.89 4.94 -14.96
C TYR A 139 1.26 5.82 -13.78
N THR A 140 0.86 5.39 -12.60
CA THR A 140 1.29 6.01 -11.35
C THR A 140 1.56 4.94 -10.29
N LEU A 141 2.71 5.05 -9.65
CA LEU A 141 3.09 4.25 -8.49
C LEU A 141 2.53 4.94 -7.25
N PHE A 142 1.36 4.51 -6.76
CA PHE A 142 0.81 5.06 -5.53
C PHE A 142 1.67 4.66 -4.34
N GLN A 143 2.55 5.54 -3.92
CA GLN A 143 3.46 5.40 -2.80
C GLN A 143 2.86 6.13 -1.60
N ILE A 144 2.50 5.41 -0.56
CA ILE A 144 1.62 5.91 0.52
C ILE A 144 2.26 5.90 1.91
N GLY A 145 3.50 5.41 2.03
CA GLY A 145 4.14 5.19 3.32
C GLY A 145 3.52 4.02 4.08
N GLY A 146 3.36 4.18 5.38
CA GLY A 146 2.66 3.23 6.25
C GLY A 146 1.18 3.55 6.38
N PHE A 147 0.33 2.53 6.57
CA PHE A 147 -1.07 2.77 6.90
C PHE A 147 -1.21 3.37 8.31
N MET A 148 -1.68 4.61 8.37
CA MET A 148 -1.94 5.30 9.66
C MET A 148 -2.93 4.51 10.53
N ASN A 149 -3.82 3.74 9.92
CA ASN A 149 -4.80 2.89 10.61
C ASN A 149 -4.15 1.85 11.54
N TYR A 150 -2.92 1.43 11.27
CA TYR A 150 -2.18 0.51 12.16
C TYR A 150 -1.84 1.13 13.51
N LEU A 151 -1.70 2.46 13.59
CA LEU A 151 -1.52 3.19 14.86
C LEU A 151 -2.75 3.08 15.76
N GLY A 152 -3.89 2.67 15.22
CA GLY A 152 -5.13 2.45 15.95
C GLY A 152 -5.26 1.06 16.58
N HIS A 153 -4.34 0.10 16.26
CA HIS A 153 -4.46 -1.27 16.74
C HIS A 153 -4.60 -1.35 18.27
N PRO A 154 -5.55 -2.17 18.83
CA PRO A 154 -6.42 -3.16 18.17
C PRO A 154 -7.77 -2.62 17.67
N HIS A 155 -8.03 -1.31 17.76
CA HIS A 155 -9.28 -0.73 17.28
C HIS A 155 -9.38 -0.82 15.76
N GLN A 156 -10.53 -1.27 15.23
CA GLN A 156 -10.82 -1.23 13.81
C GLN A 156 -11.15 0.20 13.41
N THR A 157 -10.29 0.82 12.59
CA THR A 157 -10.36 2.23 12.19
C THR A 157 -10.67 2.42 10.71
N SER A 158 -10.95 1.34 10.00
CA SER A 158 -11.37 1.28 8.60
C SER A 158 -12.38 0.16 8.39
N THR A 159 -13.00 0.06 7.23
CA THR A 159 -14.06 -0.92 6.97
C THR A 159 -13.48 -2.30 6.66
N HIS A 160 -12.44 -2.37 5.84
CA HIS A 160 -11.93 -3.63 5.30
C HIS A 160 -10.49 -3.96 5.72
N VAL A 161 -9.64 -2.94 5.91
CA VAL A 161 -8.24 -3.17 6.26
C VAL A 161 -8.12 -3.47 7.76
N ALA A 162 -7.70 -4.69 8.10
CA ALA A 162 -7.42 -5.08 9.47
C ALA A 162 -6.18 -4.35 10.00
N THR A 163 -6.23 -3.93 11.28
CA THR A 163 -5.10 -3.28 11.91
C THR A 163 -4.06 -4.31 12.40
N LEU A 164 -2.78 -3.93 12.36
CA LEU A 164 -1.66 -4.74 12.81
C LEU A 164 -0.86 -4.00 13.86
N PRO A 165 -0.33 -4.68 14.91
CA PRO A 165 0.61 -4.08 15.82
C PRO A 165 1.94 -3.85 15.10
N LEU A 166 2.36 -2.60 15.01
CA LEU A 166 3.67 -2.21 14.47
C LEU A 166 4.53 -1.59 15.57
N GLN A 167 5.52 -0.81 15.17
CA GLN A 167 6.52 -0.21 16.07
C GLN A 167 5.94 0.71 17.14
N PHE A 168 4.79 1.36 16.92
CA PHE A 168 4.10 2.20 17.91
C PHE A 168 2.80 1.53 18.35
N ASP A 169 2.82 0.88 19.50
CA ASP A 169 1.65 0.25 20.12
C ASP A 169 1.07 1.17 21.21
N PHE A 170 0.12 2.01 20.83
CA PHE A 170 -0.55 2.94 21.74
C PHE A 170 -1.39 2.22 22.84
N ALA A 171 -1.90 1.02 22.53
CA ALA A 171 -2.67 0.23 23.50
C ALA A 171 -1.78 -0.23 24.67
N LYS A 172 -0.57 -0.71 24.34
CA LYS A 172 0.42 -1.18 25.32
C LYS A 172 1.38 -0.10 25.78
N GLN A 173 1.28 1.11 25.22
CA GLN A 173 2.25 2.21 25.44
C GLN A 173 3.72 1.72 25.25
N ARG A 174 3.97 0.98 24.16
CA ARG A 174 5.27 0.39 23.83
C ARG A 174 5.69 0.85 22.43
N ALA A 175 6.95 1.25 22.29
CA ALA A 175 7.56 1.47 20.99
C ALA A 175 8.79 0.56 20.81
N VAL A 176 8.95 0.00 19.62
CA VAL A 176 10.16 -0.75 19.23
C VAL A 176 10.87 0.08 18.16
N LEU A 177 12.09 0.49 18.41
CA LEU A 177 12.81 1.47 17.59
C LEU A 177 14.27 1.05 17.40
N LEU A 178 14.89 1.49 16.32
CA LEU A 178 16.34 1.35 16.14
C LEU A 178 17.09 2.44 16.92
N GLU A 179 18.24 2.10 17.49
CA GLU A 179 19.16 3.10 18.06
C GLU A 179 19.55 4.12 16.98
N GLY A 180 19.45 5.40 17.30
CA GLY A 180 19.76 6.49 16.36
C GLY A 180 18.61 6.90 15.42
N SER A 181 17.45 6.24 15.43
CA SER A 181 16.34 6.46 14.50
C SER A 181 15.41 7.64 14.83
N LEU A 182 15.69 8.44 15.88
CA LEU A 182 14.76 9.49 16.32
C LEU A 182 14.42 10.53 15.26
N ASP A 183 15.33 10.78 14.33
CA ASP A 183 15.14 11.75 13.26
C ASP A 183 14.75 11.09 11.92
N ASP A 184 14.53 9.77 11.92
CA ASP A 184 14.00 9.07 10.76
C ASP A 184 12.57 9.53 10.46
N VAL A 185 12.32 9.72 9.18
CA VAL A 185 11.04 10.22 8.68
C VAL A 185 10.18 9.07 8.17
N VAL A 186 8.93 9.07 8.57
CA VAL A 186 7.90 8.15 8.07
C VAL A 186 6.69 8.95 7.63
N VAL A 187 6.15 8.58 6.47
CA VAL A 187 4.84 9.07 6.04
C VAL A 187 3.78 8.07 6.49
N TRP A 188 2.74 8.58 7.12
CA TRP A 188 1.55 7.83 7.52
C TRP A 188 0.34 8.32 6.74
N THR A 189 -0.37 7.42 6.07
CA THR A 189 -1.57 7.77 5.29
C THR A 189 -2.71 6.84 5.69
N THR A 190 -3.90 7.38 5.95
CA THR A 190 -5.07 6.54 6.23
C THR A 190 -5.52 5.81 4.97
N VAL A 191 -6.08 4.62 5.10
CA VAL A 191 -6.63 3.89 3.94
C VAL A 191 -7.80 4.66 3.31
N GLN A 192 -8.49 5.47 4.11
CA GLN A 192 -9.55 6.37 3.63
C GLN A 192 -8.97 7.47 2.73
N ASP A 193 -7.84 8.06 3.12
CA ASP A 193 -7.14 9.06 2.31
C ASP A 193 -6.56 8.44 1.05
N VAL A 194 -6.03 7.21 1.13
CA VAL A 194 -5.61 6.47 -0.07
C VAL A 194 -6.78 6.29 -1.03
N ALA A 195 -7.94 5.85 -0.52
CA ALA A 195 -9.14 5.67 -1.33
C ALA A 195 -9.62 7.00 -1.94
N GLY A 196 -9.59 8.10 -1.16
CA GLY A 196 -9.91 9.45 -1.62
C GLY A 196 -8.97 9.96 -2.70
N ALA A 197 -7.65 9.77 -2.51
CA ALA A 197 -6.63 10.16 -3.48
C ALA A 197 -6.76 9.36 -4.79
N VAL A 198 -7.04 8.05 -4.72
CA VAL A 198 -7.29 7.22 -5.91
C VAL A 198 -8.54 7.67 -6.65
N ALA A 199 -9.65 7.99 -5.94
CA ALA A 199 -10.85 8.51 -6.57
C ALA A 199 -10.59 9.85 -7.26
N GLY A 200 -9.86 10.77 -6.61
CA GLY A 200 -9.42 12.03 -7.21
C GLY A 200 -8.51 11.83 -8.43
N ALA A 201 -7.58 10.88 -8.35
CA ALA A 201 -6.68 10.56 -9.46
C ALA A 201 -7.43 10.01 -10.68
N VAL A 202 -8.45 9.18 -10.49
CA VAL A 202 -9.31 8.68 -11.58
C VAL A 202 -10.03 9.83 -12.28
N GLU A 203 -10.49 10.83 -11.52
CA GLU A 203 -11.17 12.01 -12.06
C GLU A 203 -10.21 13.08 -12.60
N TYR A 204 -8.93 13.02 -12.26
CA TYR A 204 -7.93 14.01 -12.66
C TYR A 204 -7.77 14.09 -14.17
N GLY A 205 -7.98 15.28 -14.73
CA GLY A 205 -7.95 15.51 -16.19
C GLY A 205 -6.56 15.62 -16.81
N GLY A 206 -5.51 15.78 -15.99
CA GLY A 206 -4.13 15.92 -16.44
C GLY A 206 -3.40 14.59 -16.60
N GLU A 207 -2.11 14.67 -16.84
CA GLU A 207 -1.22 13.51 -16.91
C GLU A 207 -0.92 12.96 -15.52
N TRP A 208 -0.98 11.63 -15.38
CA TRP A 208 -0.59 10.96 -14.15
C TRP A 208 0.93 11.00 -13.94
N PRO A 209 1.41 11.41 -12.76
CA PRO A 209 2.83 11.31 -12.43
C PRO A 209 3.24 9.85 -12.31
N ALA A 210 4.39 9.47 -12.88
CA ALA A 210 4.90 8.11 -12.78
C ALA A 210 5.18 7.71 -11.32
N VAL A 211 5.81 8.61 -10.54
CA VAL A 211 5.87 8.51 -9.08
C VAL A 211 4.68 9.29 -8.54
N GLY A 212 3.81 8.62 -7.80
CA GLY A 212 2.58 9.18 -7.29
C GLY A 212 2.53 9.08 -5.76
N GLY A 213 3.34 9.89 -5.09
CA GLY A 213 3.33 9.97 -3.64
C GLY A 213 2.01 10.51 -3.10
N VAL A 214 1.52 9.88 -2.03
CA VAL A 214 0.35 10.28 -1.25
C VAL A 214 0.77 10.38 0.20
N ALA A 215 0.96 11.59 0.71
CA ALA A 215 1.46 11.85 2.04
C ALA A 215 0.35 12.40 2.95
N GLY A 216 -0.22 11.54 3.81
CA GLY A 216 -1.16 11.98 4.84
C GLY A 216 -0.45 12.87 5.88
N SER A 217 0.47 12.29 6.64
CA SER A 217 1.34 13.02 7.57
C SER A 217 2.78 12.55 7.45
N ARG A 218 3.69 13.48 7.26
CA ARG A 218 5.13 13.25 7.23
C ARG A 218 5.71 13.67 8.57
N VAL A 219 6.16 12.71 9.37
CA VAL A 219 6.63 12.93 10.75
C VAL A 219 7.89 12.14 11.05
N THR A 220 8.67 12.63 12.00
CA THR A 220 9.82 11.92 12.56
C THR A 220 9.37 10.95 13.67
N VAL A 221 10.24 9.98 13.97
CA VAL A 221 10.06 9.09 15.13
C VAL A 221 9.95 9.91 16.43
N ARG A 222 10.77 10.95 16.57
CA ARG A 222 10.74 11.88 17.71
C ARG A 222 9.36 12.54 17.88
N GLU A 223 8.76 13.02 16.79
CA GLU A 223 7.43 13.65 16.82
C GLU A 223 6.35 12.64 17.19
N MET A 224 6.47 11.37 16.74
CA MET A 224 5.55 10.30 17.14
C MET A 224 5.62 10.01 18.65
N LEU A 225 6.82 10.00 19.23
CA LEU A 225 6.99 9.82 20.68
C LEU A 225 6.38 11.00 21.45
N ALA A 226 6.65 12.24 21.01
CA ALA A 226 6.06 13.43 21.59
C ALA A 226 4.52 13.46 21.50
N LEU A 227 3.97 12.93 20.39
CA LEU A 227 2.53 12.78 20.23
C LEU A 227 1.93 11.82 21.30
N GLY A 228 2.60 10.69 21.56
CA GLY A 228 2.20 9.79 22.63
C GLY A 228 2.16 10.49 24.00
N GLU A 229 3.17 11.26 24.33
CA GLU A 229 3.21 12.06 25.57
C GLU A 229 2.06 13.08 25.63
N ALA A 230 1.83 13.81 24.53
CA ALA A 230 0.82 14.87 24.45
C ALA A 230 -0.62 14.35 24.66
N ILE A 231 -0.89 13.09 24.32
CA ILE A 231 -2.22 12.46 24.56
C ILE A 231 -2.29 11.64 25.85
N GLY A 232 -1.26 11.70 26.71
CA GLY A 232 -1.20 10.95 27.97
C GLY A 232 -0.92 9.46 27.81
N LYS A 233 -0.31 9.06 26.70
CA LYS A 233 0.13 7.67 26.39
C LYS A 233 1.62 7.63 26.05
N PRO A 234 2.51 7.98 27.02
CA PRO A 234 3.95 7.89 26.80
C PRO A 234 4.36 6.45 26.50
N PHE A 235 5.36 6.28 25.63
CA PHE A 235 5.86 4.96 25.26
C PHE A 235 7.00 4.50 26.15
N THR A 236 6.95 3.25 26.57
CA THR A 236 8.15 2.51 26.98
C THR A 236 8.87 2.06 25.71
N ILE A 237 10.12 2.49 25.53
CA ILE A 237 10.87 2.25 24.30
C ILE A 237 11.76 1.01 24.46
N GLU A 238 11.65 0.08 23.52
CA GLU A 238 12.59 -1.01 23.31
C GLU A 238 13.52 -0.62 22.15
N TRP A 239 14.81 -0.46 22.47
CA TRP A 239 15.81 -0.12 21.48
C TRP A 239 16.46 -1.38 20.89
N LEU A 240 16.57 -1.41 19.58
CA LEU A 240 17.25 -2.44 18.82
C LEU A 240 18.50 -1.84 18.17
N LYS A 241 19.62 -2.57 18.20
CA LYS A 241 20.79 -2.19 17.41
C LYS A 241 20.57 -2.58 15.95
N LEU A 242 20.99 -1.69 15.04
CA LEU A 242 20.80 -1.90 13.61
C LEU A 242 21.44 -3.22 13.14
N GLU A 243 22.69 -3.46 13.55
CA GLU A 243 23.44 -4.65 13.12
C GLU A 243 22.77 -5.95 13.61
N GLU A 244 22.22 -5.95 14.84
CA GLU A 244 21.52 -7.11 15.40
C GLU A 244 20.21 -7.35 14.64
N ALA A 245 19.44 -6.28 14.35
CA ALA A 245 18.21 -6.36 13.58
C ALA A 245 18.44 -6.85 12.14
N GLU A 246 19.49 -6.37 11.47
CA GLU A 246 19.90 -6.82 10.14
C GLU A 246 20.32 -8.29 10.13
N ALA A 247 21.11 -8.71 11.11
CA ALA A 247 21.52 -10.12 11.25
C ALA A 247 20.30 -11.04 11.44
N ASP A 248 19.34 -10.65 12.28
CA ASP A 248 18.13 -11.43 12.52
C ASP A 248 17.27 -11.55 11.24
N VAL A 249 17.10 -10.47 10.49
CA VAL A 249 16.38 -10.49 9.22
C VAL A 249 17.09 -11.37 8.19
N HIS A 250 18.41 -11.26 8.07
CA HIS A 250 19.20 -12.07 7.14
C HIS A 250 19.17 -13.56 7.47
N ASN A 251 19.21 -13.90 8.77
CA ASN A 251 19.13 -15.29 9.23
C ASN A 251 17.72 -15.91 9.04
N ALA A 252 16.68 -15.07 8.96
CA ALA A 252 15.30 -15.49 8.83
C ALA A 252 14.76 -15.40 7.38
N LYS A 253 15.61 -15.23 6.36
CA LYS A 253 15.18 -15.08 4.95
C LYS A 253 14.28 -16.22 4.47
N ASP A 254 14.58 -17.46 4.87
CA ASP A 254 13.77 -18.62 4.48
C ASP A 254 12.38 -18.56 5.11
N LEU A 255 12.26 -18.03 6.32
CA LEU A 255 10.98 -17.86 6.99
C LEU A 255 10.10 -16.84 6.25
N ALA A 256 10.68 -15.72 5.83
CA ALA A 256 9.95 -14.66 5.10
C ALA A 256 9.41 -15.12 3.73
N ASN A 257 10.09 -16.10 3.10
CA ASN A 257 9.71 -16.66 1.81
C ASN A 257 8.80 -17.90 1.90
N ALA A 258 8.75 -18.56 3.05
CA ALA A 258 8.08 -19.86 3.22
C ALA A 258 6.73 -19.80 3.95
N VAL A 259 6.39 -18.68 4.58
CA VAL A 259 5.18 -18.62 5.42
C VAL A 259 3.96 -18.29 4.57
N ASP A 260 3.13 -19.31 4.31
CA ASP A 260 1.73 -19.09 3.99
C ASP A 260 0.98 -18.74 5.29
N LEU A 261 0.70 -17.46 5.49
CA LEU A 261 0.05 -16.94 6.69
C LEU A 261 -1.36 -17.54 6.94
N HIS A 262 -1.99 -18.11 5.91
CA HIS A 262 -3.30 -18.79 6.05
C HIS A 262 -3.18 -20.22 6.59
N ALA A 263 -2.01 -20.85 6.39
CA ALA A 263 -1.75 -22.23 6.82
C ALA A 263 -0.77 -22.32 7.99
N ALA A 264 -0.18 -21.20 8.44
CA ALA A 264 0.86 -21.17 9.46
C ALA A 264 0.31 -21.34 10.90
N SER A 265 1.11 -21.97 11.77
CA SER A 265 0.78 -22.03 13.21
C SER A 265 0.89 -20.63 13.86
N PRO A 266 0.23 -20.41 15.03
CA PRO A 266 0.36 -19.15 15.76
C PRO A 266 1.80 -18.75 16.06
N GLU A 267 2.68 -19.73 16.36
CA GLU A 267 4.11 -19.52 16.64
C GLU A 267 4.85 -19.07 15.37
N GLN A 268 4.55 -19.68 14.22
CA GLN A 268 5.12 -19.28 12.92
C GLN A 268 4.68 -17.87 12.52
N VAL A 269 3.40 -17.54 12.73
CA VAL A 269 2.88 -16.19 12.49
C VAL A 269 3.59 -15.17 13.38
N GLN A 270 3.77 -15.47 14.68
CA GLN A 270 4.44 -14.58 15.62
C GLN A 270 5.92 -14.39 15.26
N ALA A 271 6.61 -15.46 14.87
CA ALA A 271 8.00 -15.38 14.40
C ALA A 271 8.13 -14.53 13.14
N PHE A 272 7.24 -14.74 12.17
CA PHE A 272 7.18 -13.93 10.94
C PHE A 272 6.94 -12.44 11.25
N LEU A 273 5.97 -12.11 12.11
CA LEU A 273 5.67 -10.73 12.50
C LEU A 273 6.86 -10.06 13.17
N GLY A 274 7.65 -10.81 13.98
CA GLY A 274 8.87 -10.30 14.60
C GLY A 274 9.94 -9.92 13.56
N VAL A 275 10.15 -10.77 12.55
CA VAL A 275 11.08 -10.50 11.44
C VAL A 275 10.57 -9.35 10.57
N ALA A 276 9.29 -9.36 10.23
CA ALA A 276 8.67 -8.32 9.42
C ALA A 276 8.76 -6.93 10.08
N LEU A 277 8.57 -6.86 11.41
CA LEU A 277 8.74 -5.61 12.15
C LEU A 277 10.17 -5.07 12.03
N LYS A 278 11.20 -5.94 12.24
CA LYS A 278 12.60 -5.53 12.09
C LYS A 278 12.91 -5.07 10.68
N SER A 279 12.43 -5.79 9.67
CA SER A 279 12.56 -5.41 8.26
C SER A 279 11.93 -4.03 7.97
N ILE A 280 10.73 -3.77 8.49
CA ILE A 280 10.05 -2.49 8.35
C ILE A 280 10.85 -1.37 9.03
N LEU A 281 11.35 -1.59 10.24
CA LEU A 281 12.17 -0.61 10.97
C LEU A 281 13.45 -0.25 10.21
N ILE A 282 14.17 -1.25 9.67
CA ILE A 282 15.36 -1.02 8.86
C ILE A 282 14.99 -0.27 7.57
N GLY A 283 13.90 -0.66 6.91
CA GLY A 283 13.40 0.04 5.72
C GLY A 283 13.03 1.50 6.01
N MET A 284 12.43 1.80 7.17
CA MET A 284 12.15 3.17 7.63
C MET A 284 13.45 3.95 7.86
N HIS A 285 14.41 3.36 8.55
CA HIS A 285 15.72 3.95 8.80
C HIS A 285 16.46 4.29 7.49
N ARG A 286 16.32 3.45 6.46
CA ARG A 286 16.86 3.69 5.12
C ARG A 286 15.98 4.63 4.26
N GLY A 287 14.88 5.13 4.82
CA GLY A 287 13.96 6.11 4.21
C GLY A 287 13.01 5.53 3.18
N ALA A 288 12.79 4.21 3.13
CA ALA A 288 11.85 3.59 2.19
C ALA A 288 10.39 4.02 2.43
N TYR A 289 10.05 4.51 3.62
CA TYR A 289 8.70 4.97 3.97
C TYR A 289 8.57 6.51 3.97
N ASP A 290 9.61 7.24 3.56
CA ASP A 290 9.58 8.68 3.31
C ASP A 290 9.15 8.91 1.85
N VAL A 291 7.85 8.91 1.60
CA VAL A 291 7.27 9.07 0.27
C VAL A 291 7.06 10.54 -0.09
N THR A 292 6.96 10.80 -1.39
CA THR A 292 6.71 12.13 -1.96
C THR A 292 5.22 12.52 -1.88
N ASP A 293 4.82 13.65 -2.47
CA ASP A 293 3.52 14.29 -2.30
C ASP A 293 2.87 14.69 -3.64
N GLU A 294 3.19 14.01 -4.74
CA GLU A 294 2.70 14.41 -6.07
C GLU A 294 1.18 14.49 -6.12
N TRP A 295 0.48 13.48 -5.58
CA TRP A 295 -0.98 13.51 -5.57
C TRP A 295 -1.55 14.55 -4.62
N ASN A 296 -0.88 14.88 -3.51
CA ASN A 296 -1.33 15.97 -2.65
C ASN A 296 -1.35 17.29 -3.40
N ARG A 297 -0.29 17.57 -4.19
CA ARG A 297 -0.19 18.81 -4.99
C ARG A 297 -1.17 18.86 -6.16
N LEU A 298 -1.51 17.68 -6.74
CA LEU A 298 -2.46 17.59 -7.86
C LEU A 298 -3.91 17.58 -7.41
N LEU A 299 -4.18 17.31 -6.13
CA LEU A 299 -5.50 17.29 -5.50
C LEU A 299 -5.57 18.32 -4.35
N PRO A 300 -5.36 19.62 -4.61
CA PRO A 300 -5.20 20.63 -3.55
C PRO A 300 -6.47 20.84 -2.71
N GLU A 301 -7.64 20.44 -3.22
CA GLU A 301 -8.91 20.52 -2.49
C GLU A 301 -9.16 19.31 -1.56
N TYR A 302 -8.30 18.28 -1.62
CA TYR A 302 -8.44 17.11 -0.76
C TYR A 302 -7.67 17.32 0.54
N GLU A 303 -8.39 17.29 1.66
CA GLU A 303 -7.80 17.43 2.99
C GLU A 303 -7.38 16.05 3.52
N PHE A 304 -6.07 15.83 3.62
CA PHE A 304 -5.49 14.60 4.17
C PHE A 304 -5.53 14.60 5.70
N THR A 305 -5.81 13.44 6.26
CA THR A 305 -5.87 13.24 7.72
C THR A 305 -4.50 13.45 8.34
N ARG A 306 -4.41 14.32 9.34
CA ARG A 306 -3.21 14.50 10.14
C ARG A 306 -3.08 13.40 11.19
N VAL A 307 -1.85 12.95 11.44
CA VAL A 307 -1.60 11.88 12.41
C VAL A 307 -2.03 12.29 13.83
N GLU A 308 -1.86 13.56 14.18
CA GLU A 308 -2.28 14.10 15.48
C GLU A 308 -3.79 13.99 15.68
N ASP A 309 -4.58 14.29 14.64
CA ASP A 309 -6.03 14.23 14.69
C ASP A 309 -6.51 12.78 14.72
N PHE A 310 -5.88 11.90 13.94
CA PHE A 310 -6.17 10.48 13.96
C PHE A 310 -5.92 9.86 15.34
N VAL A 311 -4.73 10.09 15.90
CA VAL A 311 -4.33 9.52 17.19
C VAL A 311 -5.21 10.08 18.32
N LYS A 312 -5.52 11.38 18.33
CA LYS A 312 -6.47 11.97 19.29
C LYS A 312 -7.86 11.37 19.17
N LYS A 313 -8.35 11.14 17.95
CA LYS A 313 -9.67 10.54 17.70
C LYS A 313 -9.76 9.11 18.24
N VAL A 314 -8.70 8.32 18.08
CA VAL A 314 -8.68 6.90 18.45
C VAL A 314 -8.34 6.70 19.94
N TRP A 315 -7.39 7.49 20.47
CA TRP A 315 -6.78 7.27 21.77
C TRP A 315 -7.01 8.39 22.79
N GLY A 316 -7.41 9.57 22.35
CA GLY A 316 -7.76 10.68 23.23
C GLY A 316 -9.00 10.29 24.03
N GLY A 317 -8.86 10.19 25.36
CA GLY A 317 -9.98 9.89 26.26
C GLY A 317 -11.09 10.94 26.10
N LYS A 318 -12.35 10.47 26.20
CA LYS A 318 -13.51 11.35 26.42
C LYS A 318 -13.48 11.90 27.81
#